data_70912403e9e74c29f180b94770c81706
#
_entry.id   70912403e9e74c29f180b94770c81706
#
_cell.length_a   1.000
_cell.length_b   1.000
_cell.length_c   1.000
_cell.angle_alpha   90.00
_cell.angle_beta   90.00
_cell.angle_gamma   90.00
#
_symmetry.space_group_name_H-M   'P 1'
#
loop_
_entity.id
_entity.type
_entity.pdbx_description
1 polymer ?
#
loop_
_entity_poly.entity_id
_entity_poly.type
_entity_poly.pdbx_seq_one_letter_code
_entity_poly.pdbx_strand_id
1 'polypeptide(L)'
;MDQKQFMSAVSQIAEEKGIPQNQIIETLEMAIAAAYKKDYGKKGQNIKVKFDAKTGEIKVYQVFLVVDKDMLKEEAPVSEEEAEQEADKSSFASDEATEDKKIRFNPYKYMMIEEAKKIKKDAKPNDEIQIKLETHTDFGRIAAQTAKQVIIQRLREAEREVIFGEYKDKEGEVVSAIVQRIEGKTVFLDIGRAAGILYPEEQIPGERFFIGQRLRVYILKVDKSPKGAEIILSRAYPKLVSRLFAIEVPEISTGAVQIKSIAREPGSRTKIAVWSEEEGIDPVGSCVGQKGSRVQTVINELSGEKIDIIEWNENMDKYIANALSPAKVLDVEIDGNKRSASVIVPEDQISLAIGQRGQNVRLAAKLTGWKIDVKSEQMIREGKKEKKPAESESIQAGPPNSKSVGGEKKPKKIKKAKTKKLSSAKAMEGKDDHDNKKS
;
A
#
# COMPACT_ATOMS: atom_id res chain seq x y z
N MET A 1 22.52 22.84 -31.44
CA MET A 1 23.04 21.63 -30.78
C MET A 1 23.70 20.78 -31.85
N ASP A 2 24.93 20.36 -31.63
CA ASP A 2 25.63 19.55 -32.65
C ASP A 2 24.92 18.19 -32.74
N GLN A 3 24.49 17.79 -33.92
CA GLN A 3 23.74 16.57 -34.22
C GLN A 3 24.41 15.31 -33.64
N LYS A 4 25.74 15.25 -33.72
CA LYS A 4 26.53 14.17 -33.14
C LYS A 4 26.41 14.10 -31.63
N GLN A 5 26.37 15.25 -30.95
CA GLN A 5 26.20 15.33 -29.50
C GLN A 5 24.79 14.89 -29.07
N PHE A 6 23.78 15.25 -29.86
CA PHE A 6 22.38 14.82 -29.57
C PHE A 6 22.21 13.29 -29.68
N MET A 7 22.70 12.69 -30.79
CA MET A 7 22.61 11.24 -30.97
C MET A 7 23.49 10.48 -29.97
N SER A 8 24.65 11.00 -29.62
CA SER A 8 25.46 10.43 -28.54
C SER A 8 24.75 10.44 -27.22
N ALA A 9 24.04 11.53 -26.86
CA ALA A 9 23.24 11.61 -25.64
C ALA A 9 22.05 10.62 -25.64
N VAL A 10 21.38 10.48 -26.79
CA VAL A 10 20.28 9.49 -26.93
C VAL A 10 20.80 8.06 -26.78
N SER A 11 21.94 7.74 -27.41
CA SER A 11 22.56 6.41 -27.30
C SER A 11 23.04 6.12 -25.89
N GLN A 12 23.67 7.09 -25.23
CA GLN A 12 24.12 6.95 -23.86
C GLN A 12 22.95 6.71 -22.88
N ILE A 13 21.85 7.44 -23.05
CA ILE A 13 20.62 7.25 -22.24
C ILE A 13 20.03 5.86 -22.50
N ALA A 14 19.99 5.41 -23.76
CA ALA A 14 19.49 4.09 -24.13
C ALA A 14 20.30 2.97 -23.45
N GLU A 15 21.64 3.07 -23.48
CA GLU A 15 22.55 2.10 -22.87
C GLU A 15 22.48 2.11 -21.33
N GLU A 16 22.55 3.30 -20.71
CA GLU A 16 22.55 3.45 -19.26
C GLU A 16 21.22 3.02 -18.60
N LYS A 17 20.11 3.19 -19.32
CA LYS A 17 18.76 2.95 -18.76
C LYS A 17 18.03 1.76 -19.36
N GLY A 18 18.63 1.07 -20.34
CA GLY A 18 18.03 -0.11 -20.97
C GLY A 18 16.77 0.19 -21.80
N ILE A 19 16.60 1.44 -22.28
CA ILE A 19 15.45 1.86 -23.08
C ILE A 19 15.82 1.72 -24.56
N PRO A 20 15.00 1.06 -25.40
CA PRO A 20 15.24 1.00 -26.85
C PRO A 20 15.34 2.40 -27.46
N GLN A 21 16.39 2.68 -28.24
CA GLN A 21 16.58 3.97 -28.89
C GLN A 21 15.37 4.40 -29.73
N ASN A 22 14.71 3.45 -30.38
CA ASN A 22 13.51 3.71 -31.20
C ASN A 22 12.37 4.31 -30.37
N GLN A 23 12.18 3.88 -29.13
CA GLN A 23 11.17 4.40 -28.23
C GLN A 23 11.42 5.86 -27.82
N ILE A 24 12.70 6.21 -27.64
CA ILE A 24 13.10 7.58 -27.33
C ILE A 24 12.86 8.49 -28.54
N ILE A 25 13.19 8.03 -29.75
CA ILE A 25 12.98 8.76 -31.00
C ILE A 25 11.48 8.95 -31.26
N GLU A 26 10.67 7.91 -31.13
CA GLU A 26 9.21 7.97 -31.33
C GLU A 26 8.55 8.98 -30.37
N THR A 27 8.95 8.97 -29.11
CA THR A 27 8.46 9.94 -28.14
C THR A 27 8.86 11.36 -28.46
N LEU A 28 10.08 11.53 -28.96
CA LEU A 28 10.58 12.81 -29.44
C LEU A 28 9.76 13.32 -30.62
N GLU A 29 9.49 12.46 -31.62
CA GLU A 29 8.66 12.78 -32.77
C GLU A 29 7.25 13.22 -32.36
N MET A 30 6.61 12.52 -31.41
CA MET A 30 5.29 12.87 -30.88
C MET A 30 5.31 14.24 -30.19
N ALA A 31 6.34 14.52 -29.40
CA ALA A 31 6.42 15.78 -28.68
C ALA A 31 6.71 16.98 -29.59
N ILE A 32 7.55 16.81 -30.59
CA ILE A 32 7.82 17.83 -31.60
C ILE A 32 6.55 18.07 -32.44
N ALA A 33 5.79 17.01 -32.76
CA ALA A 33 4.52 17.15 -33.43
C ALA A 33 3.49 17.95 -32.61
N ALA A 34 3.42 17.70 -31.30
CA ALA A 34 2.56 18.46 -30.38
C ALA A 34 2.98 19.95 -30.29
N ALA A 35 4.29 20.23 -30.23
CA ALA A 35 4.83 21.59 -30.25
C ALA A 35 4.52 22.32 -31.56
N TYR A 36 4.73 21.67 -32.71
CA TYR A 36 4.39 22.22 -34.01
C TYR A 36 2.88 22.54 -34.10
N LYS A 37 2.03 21.62 -33.67
CA LYS A 37 0.58 21.80 -33.64
C LYS A 37 0.16 23.00 -32.80
N LYS A 38 0.83 23.21 -31.64
CA LYS A 38 0.54 24.32 -30.74
C LYS A 38 0.91 25.69 -31.34
N ASP A 39 2.09 25.79 -31.98
CA ASP A 39 2.66 27.09 -32.38
C ASP A 39 2.33 27.44 -33.84
N TYR A 40 2.16 26.46 -34.72
CA TYR A 40 1.95 26.64 -36.18
C TYR A 40 0.75 25.89 -36.72
N GLY A 41 0.22 24.90 -35.99
CA GLY A 41 -0.88 24.08 -36.45
C GLY A 41 -2.23 24.71 -36.17
N LYS A 42 -3.23 24.31 -36.97
CA LYS A 42 -4.63 24.60 -36.67
C LYS A 42 -5.17 23.55 -35.72
N LYS A 43 -6.10 23.94 -34.83
CA LYS A 43 -6.77 23.00 -33.96
C LYS A 43 -7.48 21.91 -34.80
N GLY A 44 -7.37 20.66 -34.38
CA GLY A 44 -7.95 19.52 -35.14
C GLY A 44 -7.03 18.86 -36.17
N GLN A 45 -5.89 19.44 -36.55
CA GLN A 45 -4.94 18.80 -37.45
C GLN A 45 -4.26 17.60 -36.81
N ASN A 46 -4.07 16.53 -37.59
CA ASN A 46 -3.24 15.38 -37.21
C ASN A 46 -1.83 15.55 -37.78
N ILE A 47 -0.87 15.89 -36.92
CA ILE A 47 0.50 16.19 -37.32
C ILE A 47 1.40 15.05 -36.88
N LYS A 48 2.20 14.53 -37.81
CA LYS A 48 3.21 13.51 -37.58
C LYS A 48 4.56 14.09 -37.97
N VAL A 49 5.52 13.93 -37.09
CA VAL A 49 6.90 14.36 -37.32
C VAL A 49 7.75 13.12 -37.53
N LYS A 50 8.69 13.19 -38.48
CA LYS A 50 9.74 12.19 -38.64
C LYS A 50 11.07 12.86 -38.39
N PHE A 51 11.81 12.31 -37.45
CA PHE A 51 13.16 12.73 -37.14
C PHE A 51 14.16 11.77 -37.81
N ASP A 52 14.95 12.27 -38.74
CA ASP A 52 16.01 11.46 -39.34
C ASP A 52 17.27 11.48 -38.44
N ALA A 53 17.49 10.35 -37.76
CA ALA A 53 18.60 10.18 -36.84
C ALA A 53 20.00 10.36 -37.56
N LYS A 54 20.09 10.17 -38.89
CA LYS A 54 21.32 10.27 -39.63
C LYS A 54 21.62 11.69 -40.10
N THR A 55 20.60 12.44 -40.52
CA THR A 55 20.74 13.80 -41.05
C THR A 55 20.39 14.88 -40.02
N GLY A 56 19.69 14.53 -38.94
CA GLY A 56 19.17 15.48 -37.94
C GLY A 56 18.02 16.34 -38.48
N GLU A 57 17.52 16.03 -39.66
CA GLU A 57 16.42 16.76 -40.28
C GLU A 57 15.11 16.39 -39.63
N ILE A 58 14.30 17.41 -39.37
CA ILE A 58 12.94 17.25 -38.86
C ILE A 58 11.99 17.51 -40.04
N LYS A 59 11.23 16.47 -40.40
CA LYS A 59 10.22 16.55 -41.47
C LYS A 59 8.85 16.49 -40.83
N VAL A 60 8.04 17.50 -41.06
CA VAL A 60 6.67 17.61 -40.51
C VAL A 60 5.68 17.23 -41.61
N TYR A 61 4.72 16.36 -41.24
CA TYR A 61 3.69 15.89 -42.12
C TYR A 61 2.32 16.10 -41.47
N GLN A 62 1.36 16.54 -42.28
CA GLN A 62 -0.06 16.42 -41.91
C GLN A 62 -0.54 15.06 -42.40
N VAL A 63 -1.20 14.32 -41.52
CA VAL A 63 -1.72 13.00 -41.81
C VAL A 63 -3.23 13.10 -41.97
N PHE A 64 -3.71 12.63 -43.09
CA PHE A 64 -5.14 12.53 -43.41
C PHE A 64 -5.54 11.06 -43.51
N LEU A 65 -6.68 10.73 -42.91
CA LEU A 65 -7.29 9.42 -43.11
C LEU A 65 -8.24 9.51 -44.32
N VAL A 66 -8.08 8.60 -45.29
CA VAL A 66 -8.93 8.54 -46.48
C VAL A 66 -10.28 7.97 -46.11
N VAL A 67 -11.34 8.70 -46.40
CA VAL A 67 -12.72 8.28 -46.13
C VAL A 67 -13.54 8.25 -47.44
N ASP A 68 -14.49 7.30 -47.53
CA ASP A 68 -15.46 7.23 -48.60
C ASP A 68 -16.79 7.87 -48.19
N LYS A 69 -17.63 8.22 -49.17
CA LYS A 69 -18.96 8.82 -48.93
C LYS A 69 -19.85 7.97 -48.04
N ASP A 70 -19.75 6.65 -48.18
CA ASP A 70 -20.55 5.69 -47.42
C ASP A 70 -20.18 5.64 -45.89
N MET A 71 -18.98 6.08 -45.54
CA MET A 71 -18.46 6.14 -44.17
C MET A 71 -18.87 7.41 -43.43
N LEU A 72 -19.47 8.37 -44.11
CA LEU A 72 -19.81 9.67 -43.55
C LEU A 72 -21.28 9.72 -43.10
N LYS A 73 -21.54 10.47 -42.04
CA LYS A 73 -22.89 10.88 -41.67
C LYS A 73 -23.38 11.97 -42.63
N GLU A 74 -24.67 11.98 -42.94
CA GLU A 74 -25.32 13.02 -43.76
C GLU A 74 -25.43 14.39 -43.05
N GLU A 75 -24.63 14.65 -42.03
CA GLU A 75 -24.59 15.92 -41.32
C GLU A 75 -23.61 16.87 -42.03
N ALA A 76 -23.88 18.18 -41.92
CA ALA A 76 -22.99 19.21 -42.44
C ALA A 76 -21.54 19.04 -41.89
N PRO A 77 -20.49 19.37 -42.68
CA PRO A 77 -19.13 19.30 -42.23
C PRO A 77 -18.94 20.15 -40.97
N VAL A 78 -18.08 19.65 -40.07
CA VAL A 78 -17.77 20.31 -38.78
C VAL A 78 -17.30 21.74 -39.06
N SER A 79 -17.97 22.74 -38.47
CA SER A 79 -17.50 24.13 -38.54
C SER A 79 -16.15 24.30 -37.84
N GLU A 80 -15.38 25.34 -38.17
CA GLU A 80 -14.06 25.58 -37.53
C GLU A 80 -14.19 25.70 -36.01
N GLU A 81 -15.28 26.32 -35.51
CA GLU A 81 -15.53 26.50 -34.05
C GLU A 81 -15.89 25.18 -33.35
N GLU A 82 -16.64 24.29 -34.02
CA GLU A 82 -16.97 22.97 -33.46
C GLU A 82 -15.79 21.99 -33.49
N ALA A 83 -14.94 22.08 -34.53
CA ALA A 83 -13.68 21.33 -34.59
C ALA A 83 -12.69 21.74 -33.46
N GLU A 84 -12.81 22.98 -32.97
CA GLU A 84 -12.05 23.47 -31.82
C GLU A 84 -12.50 22.87 -30.47
N GLN A 85 -13.81 22.63 -30.30
CA GLN A 85 -14.38 22.08 -29.05
C GLN A 85 -14.21 20.55 -28.96
N GLU A 86 -14.21 19.84 -30.09
CA GLU A 86 -13.96 18.39 -30.13
C GLU A 86 -12.46 18.02 -29.94
N ALA A 87 -11.56 18.94 -30.29
CA ALA A 87 -10.11 18.70 -30.12
C ALA A 87 -9.65 18.61 -28.67
N ASP A 88 -10.39 19.22 -27.73
CA ASP A 88 -10.09 19.17 -26.29
C ASP A 88 -10.57 17.86 -25.61
N LYS A 89 -11.45 17.09 -26.26
CA LYS A 89 -12.05 15.88 -25.67
C LYS A 89 -11.42 14.57 -26.14
N SER A 90 -10.60 14.56 -27.19
CA SER A 90 -9.94 13.35 -27.68
C SER A 90 -8.42 13.44 -27.57
N SER A 91 -7.91 13.20 -26.38
CA SER A 91 -6.55 12.73 -26.22
C SER A 91 -6.46 11.28 -26.67
N PHE A 92 -5.74 11.02 -27.76
CA PHE A 92 -5.20 9.71 -28.13
C PHE A 92 -6.08 8.46 -27.80
N ALA A 93 -7.29 8.40 -28.29
CA ALA A 93 -7.92 7.13 -28.52
C ALA A 93 -7.84 6.88 -30.02
N SER A 94 -7.23 5.77 -30.41
CA SER A 94 -7.30 5.23 -31.76
C SER A 94 -8.77 5.03 -32.09
N ASP A 95 -9.37 5.97 -32.85
CA ASP A 95 -10.60 5.73 -33.54
C ASP A 95 -10.29 4.70 -34.65
N GLU A 96 -10.15 3.43 -34.25
CA GLU A 96 -10.33 2.33 -35.17
C GLU A 96 -11.78 2.41 -35.65
N ALA A 97 -11.96 2.82 -36.90
CA ALA A 97 -13.24 2.79 -37.58
C ALA A 97 -13.68 1.32 -37.66
N THR A 98 -14.44 0.88 -36.68
CA THR A 98 -15.25 -0.31 -36.79
C THR A 98 -16.35 0.00 -37.80
N GLU A 99 -16.64 -0.95 -38.73
CA GLU A 99 -17.54 -0.84 -39.90
C GLU A 99 -18.97 -0.29 -39.60
N ASP A 100 -19.33 -0.09 -38.34
CA ASP A 100 -20.69 0.32 -37.93
C ASP A 100 -20.82 1.76 -37.41
N LYS A 101 -19.77 2.61 -37.39
CA LYS A 101 -19.86 3.99 -36.92
C LYS A 101 -19.60 4.98 -38.04
N LYS A 102 -20.65 5.54 -38.63
CA LYS A 102 -20.53 6.68 -39.56
C LYS A 102 -19.89 7.89 -38.86
N ILE A 103 -18.87 8.45 -39.49
CA ILE A 103 -18.00 9.52 -38.98
C ILE A 103 -18.47 10.87 -39.52
N ARG A 104 -18.47 11.94 -38.73
CA ARG A 104 -18.70 13.31 -39.18
C ARG A 104 -17.45 13.82 -39.89
N PHE A 105 -17.59 14.36 -41.10
CA PHE A 105 -16.43 14.82 -41.89
C PHE A 105 -15.75 16.01 -41.26
N ASN A 106 -14.47 15.87 -40.97
CA ASN A 106 -13.58 16.95 -40.51
C ASN A 106 -12.46 17.18 -41.54
N PRO A 107 -12.44 18.34 -42.24
CA PRO A 107 -11.48 18.60 -43.34
C PRO A 107 -10.02 18.66 -42.87
N TYR A 108 -9.77 18.73 -41.55
CA TYR A 108 -8.40 18.73 -40.97
C TYR A 108 -7.86 17.33 -40.65
N LYS A 109 -8.77 16.34 -40.57
CA LYS A 109 -8.42 14.94 -40.22
C LYS A 109 -8.66 13.98 -41.38
N TYR A 110 -9.69 14.24 -42.21
CA TYR A 110 -10.15 13.31 -43.24
C TYR A 110 -9.97 13.89 -44.63
N MET A 111 -9.69 13.04 -45.60
CA MET A 111 -9.57 13.37 -47.01
C MET A 111 -10.49 12.45 -47.82
N MET A 112 -11.23 13.02 -48.74
CA MET A 112 -12.11 12.23 -49.64
C MET A 112 -11.25 11.37 -50.57
N ILE A 113 -11.76 10.16 -50.87
CA ILE A 113 -11.07 9.20 -51.74
C ILE A 113 -10.75 9.77 -53.14
N GLU A 114 -11.60 10.70 -53.63
CA GLU A 114 -11.42 11.37 -54.91
C GLU A 114 -10.16 12.30 -54.91
N GLU A 115 -9.93 12.98 -53.81
CA GLU A 115 -8.74 13.84 -53.62
C GLU A 115 -7.50 13.01 -53.30
N ALA A 116 -7.67 11.96 -52.49
CA ALA A 116 -6.64 11.01 -52.15
C ALA A 116 -6.01 10.35 -53.37
N LYS A 117 -6.82 9.97 -54.38
CA LYS A 117 -6.35 9.38 -55.63
C LYS A 117 -5.53 10.33 -56.52
N LYS A 118 -5.67 11.65 -56.36
CA LYS A 118 -4.81 12.63 -57.06
C LYS A 118 -3.39 12.63 -56.52
N ILE A 119 -3.21 12.29 -55.23
CA ILE A 119 -1.90 12.27 -54.57
C ILE A 119 -1.30 10.86 -54.67
N LYS A 120 -2.08 9.80 -54.40
CA LYS A 120 -1.66 8.40 -54.46
C LYS A 120 -2.68 7.59 -55.28
N LYS A 121 -2.32 7.13 -56.49
CA LYS A 121 -3.23 6.45 -57.44
C LYS A 121 -3.94 5.21 -56.86
N ASP A 122 -3.29 4.50 -55.93
CA ASP A 122 -3.76 3.27 -55.31
C ASP A 122 -4.39 3.50 -53.91
N ALA A 123 -4.83 4.73 -53.56
CA ALA A 123 -5.42 5.04 -52.29
C ALA A 123 -6.73 4.30 -52.06
N LYS A 124 -6.84 3.63 -50.91
CA LYS A 124 -8.02 2.90 -50.45
C LYS A 124 -8.65 3.61 -49.24
N PRO A 125 -9.94 3.37 -48.97
CA PRO A 125 -10.55 3.83 -47.72
C PRO A 125 -9.74 3.32 -46.50
N ASN A 126 -9.59 4.15 -45.49
CA ASN A 126 -8.76 3.94 -44.29
C ASN A 126 -7.22 4.01 -44.52
N ASP A 127 -6.74 4.39 -45.71
CA ASP A 127 -5.33 4.66 -45.91
C ASP A 127 -4.94 6.00 -45.27
N GLU A 128 -3.71 6.08 -44.70
CA GLU A 128 -3.12 7.33 -44.25
C GLU A 128 -2.34 8.00 -45.37
N ILE A 129 -2.70 9.25 -45.69
CA ILE A 129 -1.97 10.09 -46.63
C ILE A 129 -1.19 11.16 -45.86
N GLN A 130 0.13 11.22 -46.08
CA GLN A 130 1.03 12.16 -45.45
C GLN A 130 1.40 13.27 -46.43
N ILE A 131 1.03 14.51 -46.12
CA ILE A 131 1.41 15.70 -46.86
C ILE A 131 2.48 16.43 -46.10
N LYS A 132 3.65 16.67 -46.76
CA LYS A 132 4.76 17.40 -46.16
C LYS A 132 4.35 18.87 -45.95
N LEU A 133 4.53 19.37 -44.75
CA LEU A 133 4.34 20.77 -44.42
C LEU A 133 5.68 21.53 -44.51
N GLU A 134 5.58 22.82 -44.75
CA GLU A 134 6.75 23.70 -44.71
C GLU A 134 7.24 23.89 -43.28
N THR A 135 8.51 23.75 -43.06
CA THR A 135 9.16 23.98 -41.77
C THR A 135 9.63 25.44 -41.69
N HIS A 136 9.09 26.20 -40.73
CA HIS A 136 9.54 27.55 -40.46
C HIS A 136 10.96 27.57 -39.87
N THR A 137 11.75 28.57 -40.18
CA THR A 137 13.18 28.70 -39.73
C THR A 137 13.30 28.71 -38.19
N ASP A 138 12.34 29.29 -37.47
CA ASP A 138 12.34 29.37 -36.02
C ASP A 138 11.92 28.06 -35.35
N PHE A 139 11.25 27.17 -36.08
CA PHE A 139 10.80 25.87 -35.56
C PHE A 139 11.97 24.99 -35.06
N GLY A 140 13.16 25.11 -35.64
CA GLY A 140 14.33 24.35 -35.18
C GLY A 140 14.73 24.62 -33.74
N ARG A 141 14.56 25.87 -33.24
CA ARG A 141 14.82 26.22 -31.82
C ARG A 141 13.76 25.63 -30.90
N ILE A 142 12.50 25.77 -31.26
CA ILE A 142 11.35 25.25 -30.50
C ILE A 142 11.40 23.73 -30.40
N ALA A 143 11.69 23.07 -31.55
CA ALA A 143 11.85 21.63 -31.60
C ALA A 143 12.99 21.12 -30.71
N ALA A 144 14.15 21.81 -30.74
CA ALA A 144 15.30 21.45 -29.90
C ALA A 144 15.01 21.63 -28.40
N GLN A 145 14.30 22.66 -28.02
CA GLN A 145 13.88 22.93 -26.64
C GLN A 145 12.87 21.91 -26.14
N THR A 146 11.86 21.60 -26.96
CA THR A 146 10.86 20.57 -26.71
C THR A 146 11.51 19.19 -26.61
N ALA A 147 12.41 18.86 -27.54
CA ALA A 147 13.16 17.62 -27.51
C ALA A 147 13.93 17.43 -26.20
N LYS A 148 14.66 18.44 -25.76
CA LYS A 148 15.37 18.42 -24.48
C LYS A 148 14.43 18.16 -23.30
N GLN A 149 13.29 18.85 -23.26
CA GLN A 149 12.31 18.71 -22.18
C GLN A 149 11.70 17.30 -22.15
N VAL A 150 11.34 16.76 -23.30
CA VAL A 150 10.76 15.42 -23.41
C VAL A 150 11.76 14.33 -23.07
N ILE A 151 13.01 14.45 -23.52
CA ILE A 151 14.06 13.51 -23.16
C ILE A 151 14.24 13.49 -21.63
N ILE A 152 14.32 14.65 -20.99
CA ILE A 152 14.42 14.75 -19.52
C ILE A 152 13.20 14.12 -18.84
N GLN A 153 12.02 14.34 -19.36
CA GLN A 153 10.79 13.75 -18.82
C GLN A 153 10.81 12.22 -18.95
N ARG A 154 11.14 11.68 -20.13
CA ARG A 154 11.21 10.24 -20.36
C ARG A 154 12.31 9.56 -19.54
N LEU A 155 13.43 10.23 -19.39
CA LEU A 155 14.51 9.75 -18.53
C LEU A 155 14.01 9.59 -17.09
N ARG A 156 13.30 10.60 -16.57
CA ARG A 156 12.70 10.56 -15.23
C ARG A 156 11.62 9.47 -15.10
N GLU A 157 10.82 9.27 -16.15
CA GLU A 157 9.80 8.21 -16.17
C GLU A 157 10.45 6.82 -16.12
N ALA A 158 11.48 6.60 -16.95
CA ALA A 158 12.23 5.35 -16.96
C ALA A 158 12.97 5.09 -15.63
N GLU A 159 13.60 6.11 -15.05
CA GLU A 159 14.21 6.01 -13.72
C GLU A 159 13.20 5.61 -12.65
N ARG A 160 12.00 6.18 -12.70
CA ARG A 160 10.90 5.84 -11.77
C ARG A 160 10.43 4.38 -11.95
N GLU A 161 10.36 3.89 -13.17
CA GLU A 161 9.97 2.49 -13.44
C GLU A 161 11.03 1.50 -12.97
N VAL A 162 12.31 1.79 -13.19
CA VAL A 162 13.41 0.96 -12.68
C VAL A 162 13.40 0.94 -11.14
N ILE A 163 13.26 2.11 -10.50
CA ILE A 163 13.16 2.21 -9.04
C ILE A 163 11.93 1.44 -8.52
N PHE A 164 10.78 1.60 -9.17
CA PHE A 164 9.58 0.88 -8.78
C PHE A 164 9.78 -0.65 -8.87
N GLY A 165 10.33 -1.16 -9.97
CA GLY A 165 10.64 -2.59 -10.13
C GLY A 165 11.60 -3.10 -9.05
N GLU A 166 12.73 -2.40 -8.85
CA GLU A 166 13.74 -2.78 -7.85
C GLU A 166 13.18 -2.88 -6.43
N TYR A 167 12.37 -1.90 -6.01
CA TYR A 167 11.81 -1.90 -4.66
C TYR A 167 10.54 -2.75 -4.52
N LYS A 168 9.84 -3.01 -5.62
CA LYS A 168 8.71 -3.95 -5.63
C LYS A 168 9.15 -5.37 -5.30
N ASP A 169 10.29 -5.78 -5.84
CA ASP A 169 10.88 -7.10 -5.56
C ASP A 169 11.41 -7.19 -4.11
N LYS A 170 11.72 -6.05 -3.48
CA LYS A 170 12.18 -5.96 -2.09
C LYS A 170 11.05 -5.77 -1.08
N GLU A 171 9.78 -5.82 -1.49
CA GLU A 171 8.67 -5.82 -0.53
C GLU A 171 8.82 -6.99 0.46
N GLY A 172 8.67 -6.71 1.73
CA GLY A 172 8.83 -7.73 2.76
C GLY A 172 10.28 -7.92 3.26
N GLU A 173 11.21 -7.10 2.80
CA GLU A 173 12.59 -7.10 3.27
C GLU A 173 12.88 -5.95 4.25
N VAL A 174 13.98 -6.08 4.98
CA VAL A 174 14.50 -5.04 5.87
C VAL A 174 15.69 -4.38 5.19
N VAL A 175 15.61 -3.06 5.09
CA VAL A 175 16.67 -2.23 4.51
C VAL A 175 17.22 -1.24 5.54
N SER A 176 18.49 -0.86 5.36
CA SER A 176 19.09 0.23 6.13
C SER A 176 18.67 1.55 5.50
N ALA A 177 18.18 2.47 6.32
CA ALA A 177 17.70 3.77 5.89
C ALA A 177 18.31 4.89 6.75
N ILE A 178 18.42 6.09 6.16
CA ILE A 178 18.92 7.29 6.85
C ILE A 178 17.78 8.31 6.88
N VAL A 179 17.51 8.88 8.05
CA VAL A 179 16.51 9.95 8.18
C VAL A 179 16.97 11.18 7.40
N GLN A 180 16.25 11.50 6.34
CA GLN A 180 16.55 12.64 5.46
C GLN A 180 15.85 13.92 5.94
N ARG A 181 14.55 13.84 6.25
CA ARG A 181 13.76 14.96 6.73
C ARG A 181 12.55 14.47 7.54
N ILE A 182 12.01 15.37 8.34
CA ILE A 182 10.82 15.11 9.16
C ILE A 182 9.81 16.23 8.86
N GLU A 183 8.61 15.85 8.42
CA GLU A 183 7.52 16.78 8.13
C GLU A 183 6.34 16.47 9.05
N GLY A 184 6.15 17.31 10.07
CA GLY A 184 5.16 17.07 11.10
C GLY A 184 5.44 15.79 11.88
N LYS A 185 4.63 14.75 11.67
CA LYS A 185 4.82 13.41 12.26
C LYS A 185 5.32 12.37 11.25
N THR A 186 5.42 12.72 9.98
CA THR A 186 5.89 11.80 8.93
C THR A 186 7.39 11.92 8.77
N VAL A 187 8.08 10.80 8.68
CA VAL A 187 9.53 10.74 8.51
C VAL A 187 9.86 10.25 7.10
N PHE A 188 10.70 10.99 6.40
CA PHE A 188 11.22 10.60 5.09
C PHE A 188 12.62 10.03 5.27
N LEU A 189 12.81 8.85 4.72
CA LEU A 189 14.01 8.04 4.89
C LEU A 189 14.68 7.81 3.54
N ASP A 190 15.95 8.08 3.46
CA ASP A 190 16.79 7.72 2.32
C ASP A 190 17.15 6.23 2.42
N ILE A 191 16.75 5.46 1.41
CA ILE A 191 17.02 4.02 1.30
C ILE A 191 18.00 3.70 0.18
N GLY A 192 18.75 4.71 -0.29
CA GLY A 192 19.78 4.63 -1.30
C GLY A 192 19.35 5.27 -2.62
N ARG A 193 18.62 4.58 -3.48
CA ARG A 193 18.19 5.12 -4.78
C ARG A 193 16.84 5.82 -4.74
N ALA A 194 16.10 5.67 -3.64
CA ALA A 194 14.78 6.24 -3.45
C ALA A 194 14.60 6.76 -2.02
N ALA A 195 13.57 7.58 -1.83
CA ALA A 195 13.10 7.98 -0.53
C ALA A 195 11.87 7.15 -0.14
N GLY A 196 11.89 6.58 1.06
CA GLY A 196 10.76 5.90 1.65
C GLY A 196 10.04 6.78 2.66
N ILE A 197 8.77 6.48 2.91
CA ILE A 197 7.88 7.24 3.79
C ILE A 197 7.53 6.36 4.99
N LEU A 198 7.79 6.88 6.19
CA LEU A 198 7.42 6.25 7.44
C LEU A 198 6.29 7.06 8.09
N TYR A 199 5.06 6.61 7.87
CA TYR A 199 3.87 7.23 8.42
C TYR A 199 3.77 7.08 9.95
N PRO A 200 3.03 7.96 10.65
CA PRO A 200 2.91 7.91 12.10
C PRO A 200 2.39 6.58 12.65
N GLU A 201 1.49 5.91 11.92
CA GLU A 201 0.90 4.62 12.28
C GLU A 201 1.92 3.46 12.19
N GLU A 202 2.95 3.65 11.38
CA GLU A 202 4.01 2.67 11.12
C GLU A 202 5.27 2.92 11.95
N GLN A 203 5.26 3.96 12.80
CA GLN A 203 6.35 4.27 13.73
C GLN A 203 6.20 3.50 15.04
N ILE A 204 7.32 3.29 15.73
CA ILE A 204 7.31 2.76 17.09
C ILE A 204 6.85 3.90 18.03
N PRO A 205 5.81 3.70 18.85
CA PRO A 205 5.35 4.71 19.80
C PRO A 205 6.46 5.15 20.76
N GLY A 206 6.72 6.46 20.84
CA GLY A 206 7.76 7.02 21.70
C GLY A 206 9.17 7.05 21.11
N GLU A 207 9.38 6.49 19.92
CA GLU A 207 10.66 6.60 19.21
C GLU A 207 10.89 8.02 18.71
N ARG A 208 12.12 8.50 18.88
CA ARG A 208 12.55 9.83 18.41
C ARG A 208 13.46 9.68 17.22
N PHE A 209 13.21 10.48 16.19
CA PHE A 209 13.99 10.47 14.96
C PHE A 209 14.82 11.75 14.85
N PHE A 210 16.05 11.61 14.38
CA PHE A 210 16.99 12.71 14.16
C PHE A 210 17.48 12.65 12.71
N ILE A 211 17.61 13.80 12.07
CA ILE A 211 18.17 13.89 10.71
C ILE A 211 19.58 13.31 10.71
N GLY A 212 19.88 12.45 9.74
CA GLY A 212 21.14 11.72 9.65
C GLY A 212 21.20 10.41 10.44
N GLN A 213 20.18 10.11 11.26
CA GLN A 213 20.11 8.86 12.01
C GLN A 213 19.92 7.68 11.05
N ARG A 214 20.72 6.63 11.24
CA ARG A 214 20.57 5.36 10.52
C ARG A 214 19.72 4.40 11.32
N LEU A 215 18.74 3.75 10.63
CA LEU A 215 17.88 2.74 11.23
C LEU A 215 17.51 1.67 10.21
N ARG A 216 17.11 0.50 10.69
CA ARG A 216 16.57 -0.58 9.86
C ARG A 216 15.07 -0.46 9.79
N VAL A 217 14.52 -0.53 8.58
CA VAL A 217 13.10 -0.39 8.31
C VAL A 217 12.61 -1.53 7.42
N TYR A 218 11.37 -1.93 7.61
CA TYR A 218 10.71 -2.94 6.80
C TYR A 218 9.98 -2.26 5.63
N ILE A 219 10.18 -2.75 4.42
CA ILE A 219 9.42 -2.29 3.25
C ILE A 219 8.05 -2.93 3.31
N LEU A 220 7.04 -2.14 3.68
CA LEU A 220 5.68 -2.62 3.87
C LEU A 220 4.96 -2.78 2.54
N LYS A 221 5.07 -1.76 1.68
CA LYS A 221 4.37 -1.71 0.39
C LYS A 221 5.07 -0.73 -0.55
N VAL A 222 5.03 -1.04 -1.84
CA VAL A 222 5.51 -0.15 -2.90
C VAL A 222 4.37 0.09 -3.88
N ASP A 223 3.92 1.34 -3.98
CA ASP A 223 2.84 1.75 -4.87
C ASP A 223 3.36 2.65 -5.99
N LYS A 224 2.74 2.57 -7.17
CA LYS A 224 3.05 3.45 -8.30
C LYS A 224 2.21 4.71 -8.20
N SER A 225 2.84 5.86 -8.02
CA SER A 225 2.18 7.17 -7.99
C SER A 225 2.59 8.02 -9.20
N PRO A 226 1.82 9.06 -9.57
CA PRO A 226 2.20 9.98 -10.66
C PRO A 226 3.55 10.66 -10.44
N LYS A 227 3.98 10.77 -9.17
CA LYS A 227 5.27 11.39 -8.80
C LYS A 227 6.43 10.39 -8.77
N GLY A 228 6.17 9.09 -8.90
CA GLY A 228 7.16 8.00 -8.86
C GLY A 228 6.74 6.85 -7.95
N ALA A 229 7.69 6.00 -7.57
CA ALA A 229 7.45 4.94 -6.59
C ALA A 229 7.22 5.55 -5.20
N GLU A 230 6.10 5.22 -4.59
CA GLU A 230 5.81 5.55 -3.19
C GLU A 230 6.11 4.31 -2.35
N ILE A 231 7.21 4.39 -1.60
CA ILE A 231 7.71 3.28 -0.79
C ILE A 231 7.30 3.50 0.65
N ILE A 232 6.35 2.72 1.11
CA ILE A 232 5.84 2.78 2.48
C ILE A 232 6.70 1.88 3.36
N LEU A 233 7.28 2.48 4.37
CA LEU A 233 8.16 1.83 5.33
C LEU A 233 7.45 1.62 6.66
N SER A 234 7.82 0.57 7.39
CA SER A 234 7.27 0.30 8.72
C SER A 234 8.36 -0.09 9.71
N ARG A 235 8.23 0.42 10.93
CA ARG A 235 8.93 -0.04 12.12
C ARG A 235 8.01 -0.72 13.13
N ALA A 236 6.69 -0.54 12.96
CA ALA A 236 5.66 -1.15 13.81
C ALA A 236 5.27 -2.57 13.37
N TYR A 237 5.52 -2.94 12.12
CA TYR A 237 5.07 -4.21 11.56
C TYR A 237 5.76 -5.42 12.21
N PRO A 238 5.02 -6.49 12.58
CA PRO A 238 5.59 -7.63 13.30
C PRO A 238 6.69 -8.37 12.55
N LYS A 239 6.61 -8.45 11.20
CA LYS A 239 7.63 -9.13 10.38
C LYS A 239 8.99 -8.42 10.41
N LEU A 240 9.06 -7.13 10.81
CA LEU A 240 10.35 -6.48 11.06
C LEU A 240 11.17 -7.28 12.07
N VAL A 241 10.54 -7.73 13.17
CA VAL A 241 11.23 -8.50 14.21
C VAL A 241 11.78 -9.81 13.66
N SER A 242 10.98 -10.57 12.86
CA SER A 242 11.47 -11.82 12.29
C SER A 242 12.64 -11.62 11.33
N ARG A 243 12.62 -10.55 10.54
CA ARG A 243 13.72 -10.23 9.63
C ARG A 243 14.98 -9.77 10.38
N LEU A 244 14.82 -9.01 11.47
CA LEU A 244 15.95 -8.64 12.32
C LEU A 244 16.60 -9.88 12.96
N PHE A 245 15.80 -10.82 13.46
CA PHE A 245 16.31 -12.09 13.95
C PHE A 245 17.00 -12.91 12.86
N ALA A 246 16.47 -12.94 11.63
CA ALA A 246 17.12 -13.64 10.53
C ALA A 246 18.50 -13.04 10.17
N ILE A 247 18.70 -11.75 10.40
CA ILE A 247 20.00 -11.08 10.18
C ILE A 247 21.00 -11.42 11.31
N GLU A 248 20.52 -11.47 12.58
CA GLU A 248 21.38 -11.65 13.74
C GLU A 248 21.63 -13.13 14.11
N VAL A 249 20.75 -14.03 13.68
CA VAL A 249 20.75 -15.46 14.05
C VAL A 249 20.95 -16.32 12.79
N PRO A 250 22.17 -16.83 12.55
CA PRO A 250 22.48 -17.64 11.37
C PRO A 250 21.59 -18.88 11.26
N GLU A 251 21.22 -19.50 12.37
CA GLU A 251 20.37 -20.69 12.43
C GLU A 251 18.94 -20.42 11.89
N ILE A 252 18.45 -19.16 11.98
CA ILE A 252 17.19 -18.74 11.33
C ILE A 252 17.41 -18.51 9.84
N SER A 253 18.54 -17.90 9.47
CA SER A 253 18.90 -17.65 8.07
C SER A 253 19.05 -18.94 7.27
N THR A 254 19.60 -20.00 7.86
CA THR A 254 19.75 -21.33 7.25
C THR A 254 18.45 -22.14 7.27
N GLY A 255 17.46 -21.74 8.07
CA GLY A 255 16.19 -22.46 8.23
C GLY A 255 16.20 -23.56 9.31
N ALA A 256 17.35 -23.80 9.98
CA ALA A 256 17.46 -24.77 11.07
C ALA A 256 16.58 -24.40 12.28
N VAL A 257 16.41 -23.09 12.52
CA VAL A 257 15.44 -22.53 13.47
C VAL A 257 14.39 -21.74 12.71
N GLN A 258 13.13 -21.98 13.01
CA GLN A 258 11.98 -21.33 12.37
C GLN A 258 11.19 -20.49 13.37
N ILE A 259 10.81 -19.27 12.97
CA ILE A 259 9.87 -18.47 13.74
C ILE A 259 8.45 -18.83 13.27
N LYS A 260 7.70 -19.54 14.11
CA LYS A 260 6.34 -20.01 13.80
C LYS A 260 5.28 -18.94 13.97
N SER A 261 5.43 -18.06 14.97
CA SER A 261 4.44 -17.00 15.27
C SER A 261 5.11 -15.81 15.95
N ILE A 262 4.50 -14.62 15.77
CA ILE A 262 4.93 -13.38 16.39
C ILE A 262 3.71 -12.61 16.88
N ALA A 263 3.72 -12.18 18.12
CA ALA A 263 2.76 -11.25 18.68
C ALA A 263 3.49 -10.01 19.19
N ARG A 264 3.19 -8.84 18.65
CA ARG A 264 3.89 -7.60 18.91
C ARG A 264 2.96 -6.48 19.36
N GLU A 265 3.39 -5.74 20.37
CA GLU A 265 2.91 -4.41 20.73
C GLU A 265 4.10 -3.46 20.56
N PRO A 266 4.18 -2.72 19.42
CA PRO A 266 5.36 -1.93 19.06
C PRO A 266 5.77 -0.96 20.17
N GLY A 267 7.06 -0.87 20.45
CA GLY A 267 7.65 -0.02 21.48
C GLY A 267 7.42 -0.48 22.92
N SER A 268 6.75 -1.60 23.13
CA SER A 268 6.49 -2.13 24.45
C SER A 268 7.03 -3.55 24.63
N ARG A 269 6.41 -4.53 23.99
CA ARG A 269 6.80 -5.94 24.15
C ARG A 269 6.44 -6.78 22.94
N THR A 270 7.30 -7.71 22.59
CA THR A 270 7.09 -8.73 21.55
C THR A 270 7.30 -10.12 22.11
N LYS A 271 6.44 -11.06 21.70
CA LYS A 271 6.64 -12.50 21.93
C LYS A 271 6.87 -13.17 20.58
N ILE A 272 7.89 -14.02 20.48
CA ILE A 272 8.18 -14.83 19.31
C ILE A 272 8.18 -16.30 19.69
N ALA A 273 7.53 -17.13 18.87
CA ALA A 273 7.53 -18.58 19.04
C ALA A 273 8.50 -19.17 18.03
N VAL A 274 9.51 -19.86 18.50
CA VAL A 274 10.58 -20.47 17.71
C VAL A 274 10.57 -21.99 17.83
N TRP A 275 10.99 -22.66 16.78
CA TRP A 275 11.00 -24.11 16.70
C TRP A 275 12.15 -24.60 15.82
N SER A 276 12.67 -25.78 16.10
CA SER A 276 13.64 -26.46 15.26
C SER A 276 13.17 -27.91 14.99
N GLU A 277 13.40 -28.37 13.78
CA GLU A 277 13.18 -29.76 13.39
C GLU A 277 14.40 -30.62 13.72
N GLU A 278 15.58 -30.01 13.81
CA GLU A 278 16.83 -30.70 14.03
C GLU A 278 16.99 -31.08 15.51
N GLU A 279 17.12 -32.36 15.80
CA GLU A 279 17.46 -32.85 17.12
C GLU A 279 18.86 -32.36 17.50
N GLY A 280 18.97 -31.65 18.62
CA GLY A 280 20.24 -31.11 19.13
C GLY A 280 20.43 -29.62 18.95
N ILE A 281 19.51 -28.93 18.24
CA ILE A 281 19.50 -27.45 18.20
C ILE A 281 18.47 -26.93 19.20
N ASP A 282 18.94 -26.12 20.17
CA ASP A 282 18.05 -25.35 21.04
C ASP A 282 17.59 -24.08 20.31
N PRO A 283 16.32 -23.99 19.88
CA PRO A 283 15.84 -22.84 19.13
C PRO A 283 15.79 -21.55 19.95
N VAL A 284 15.54 -21.67 21.26
CA VAL A 284 15.50 -20.52 22.17
C VAL A 284 16.92 -20.02 22.45
N GLY A 285 17.84 -20.93 22.80
CA GLY A 285 19.24 -20.60 23.06
C GLY A 285 19.94 -19.98 21.84
N SER A 286 19.66 -20.47 20.62
CA SER A 286 20.20 -19.93 19.38
C SER A 286 19.75 -18.47 19.16
N CYS A 287 18.50 -18.14 19.45
CA CYS A 287 17.96 -16.80 19.30
C CYS A 287 18.44 -15.84 20.42
N VAL A 288 18.59 -16.33 21.63
CA VAL A 288 19.09 -15.54 22.76
C VAL A 288 20.57 -15.21 22.57
N GLY A 289 21.36 -16.19 22.18
CA GLY A 289 22.80 -16.07 22.02
C GLY A 289 23.55 -16.06 23.34
N GLN A 290 24.89 -16.05 23.28
CA GLN A 290 25.73 -16.04 24.50
C GLN A 290 25.43 -14.82 25.37
N LYS A 291 25.04 -15.05 26.60
CA LYS A 291 24.67 -14.00 27.58
C LYS A 291 23.60 -13.03 27.07
N GLY A 292 22.77 -13.46 26.12
CA GLY A 292 21.72 -12.65 25.56
C GLY A 292 22.18 -11.62 24.51
N SER A 293 23.39 -11.77 23.96
CA SER A 293 23.95 -10.78 23.03
C SER A 293 23.11 -10.58 21.76
N ARG A 294 22.62 -11.67 21.13
CA ARG A 294 21.84 -11.59 19.91
C ARG A 294 20.49 -10.91 20.11
N VAL A 295 19.74 -11.34 21.13
CA VAL A 295 18.44 -10.72 21.44
C VAL A 295 18.61 -9.26 21.86
N GLN A 296 19.69 -8.91 22.57
CA GLN A 296 19.96 -7.54 22.98
C GLN A 296 20.24 -6.62 21.79
N THR A 297 20.92 -7.10 20.74
CA THR A 297 21.12 -6.35 19.50
C THR A 297 19.77 -6.01 18.85
N VAL A 298 18.85 -6.98 18.78
CA VAL A 298 17.50 -6.73 18.23
C VAL A 298 16.70 -5.79 19.12
N ILE A 299 16.76 -5.93 20.45
CA ILE A 299 16.13 -5.01 21.42
C ILE A 299 16.61 -3.58 21.23
N ASN A 300 17.91 -3.39 21.05
CA ASN A 300 18.51 -2.06 20.84
C ASN A 300 18.05 -1.45 19.51
N GLU A 301 17.97 -2.25 18.43
CA GLU A 301 17.45 -1.79 17.14
C GLU A 301 15.98 -1.36 17.22
N LEU A 302 15.19 -2.00 18.09
CA LEU A 302 13.77 -1.70 18.31
C LEU A 302 13.53 -0.68 19.44
N SER A 303 14.53 0.16 19.73
CA SER A 303 14.44 1.25 20.71
C SER A 303 14.11 0.78 22.13
N GLY A 304 14.58 -0.41 22.52
CA GLY A 304 14.39 -0.96 23.86
C GLY A 304 13.12 -1.78 24.05
N GLU A 305 12.45 -2.19 22.98
CA GLU A 305 11.28 -3.07 23.03
C GLU A 305 11.65 -4.44 23.63
N LYS A 306 10.93 -4.87 24.67
CA LYS A 306 11.22 -6.15 25.34
C LYS A 306 10.80 -7.33 24.45
N ILE A 307 11.66 -8.34 24.36
CA ILE A 307 11.42 -9.52 23.52
C ILE A 307 11.43 -10.77 24.39
N ASP A 308 10.33 -11.53 24.35
CA ASP A 308 10.23 -12.85 24.96
C ASP A 308 10.33 -13.91 23.86
N ILE A 309 11.31 -14.79 23.98
CA ILE A 309 11.52 -15.91 23.06
C ILE A 309 10.94 -17.16 23.71
N ILE A 310 10.05 -17.84 22.99
CA ILE A 310 9.24 -18.94 23.49
C ILE A 310 9.41 -20.13 22.55
N GLU A 311 9.59 -21.31 23.13
CA GLU A 311 9.57 -22.52 22.35
C GLU A 311 8.16 -22.83 21.87
N TRP A 312 7.99 -22.99 20.55
CA TRP A 312 6.75 -23.47 19.97
C TRP A 312 6.62 -24.99 20.18
N ASN A 313 5.43 -25.45 20.47
CA ASN A 313 5.16 -26.86 20.63
C ASN A 313 3.90 -27.25 19.86
N GLU A 314 3.88 -28.43 19.28
CA GLU A 314 2.73 -28.96 18.57
C GLU A 314 1.55 -29.23 19.53
N ASN A 315 1.88 -29.68 20.77
CA ASN A 315 0.91 -29.78 21.83
C ASN A 315 0.48 -28.37 22.30
N MET A 316 -0.79 -28.05 22.09
CA MET A 316 -1.34 -26.73 22.37
C MET A 316 -1.30 -26.38 23.87
N ASP A 317 -1.48 -27.35 24.78
CA ASP A 317 -1.40 -27.11 26.23
C ASP A 317 -0.01 -26.59 26.61
N LYS A 318 1.05 -27.25 26.11
CA LYS A 318 2.44 -26.84 26.35
C LYS A 318 2.73 -25.50 25.70
N TYR A 319 2.25 -25.29 24.46
CA TYR A 319 2.48 -24.05 23.75
C TYR A 319 1.84 -22.85 24.46
N ILE A 320 0.60 -22.98 24.94
CA ILE A 320 -0.10 -21.92 25.70
C ILE A 320 0.62 -21.66 27.02
N ALA A 321 1.06 -22.72 27.72
CA ALA A 321 1.83 -22.58 28.96
C ALA A 321 3.13 -21.80 28.70
N ASN A 322 3.89 -22.18 27.67
CA ASN A 322 5.12 -21.47 27.26
C ASN A 322 4.84 -20.01 26.88
N ALA A 323 3.71 -19.76 26.19
CA ALA A 323 3.33 -18.43 25.74
C ALA A 323 3.06 -17.44 26.88
N LEU A 324 2.71 -17.92 28.08
CA LEU A 324 2.52 -17.10 29.26
C LEU A 324 3.81 -16.80 30.02
N SER A 325 4.96 -17.37 29.59
CA SER A 325 6.26 -17.01 30.16
C SER A 325 6.39 -15.48 30.33
N PRO A 326 7.01 -14.98 31.44
CA PRO A 326 7.75 -15.72 32.47
C PRO A 326 6.90 -16.30 33.61
N ALA A 327 5.56 -16.25 33.56
CA ALA A 327 4.70 -16.84 34.60
C ALA A 327 4.76 -18.37 34.53
N LYS A 328 4.80 -19.02 35.72
CA LYS A 328 4.73 -20.47 35.82
C LYS A 328 3.29 -20.91 35.74
N VAL A 329 2.98 -21.80 34.83
CA VAL A 329 1.65 -22.40 34.64
C VAL A 329 1.61 -23.76 35.32
N LEU A 330 0.55 -24.06 36.04
CA LEU A 330 0.33 -25.36 36.69
C LEU A 330 -0.40 -26.33 35.76
N ASP A 331 -1.47 -25.85 35.11
CA ASP A 331 -2.31 -26.67 34.23
C ASP A 331 -3.00 -25.80 33.18
N VAL A 332 -3.39 -26.42 32.04
CA VAL A 332 -4.10 -25.77 30.92
C VAL A 332 -5.28 -26.64 30.51
N GLU A 333 -6.47 -26.15 30.68
CA GLU A 333 -7.70 -26.78 30.20
C GLU A 333 -8.12 -26.15 28.86
N ILE A 334 -8.17 -26.95 27.79
CA ILE A 334 -8.50 -26.49 26.44
C ILE A 334 -9.94 -26.87 26.07
N ASP A 335 -10.73 -25.87 25.58
CA ASP A 335 -11.99 -26.06 24.88
C ASP A 335 -11.77 -25.85 23.36
N GLY A 336 -11.57 -26.95 22.65
CA GLY A 336 -11.31 -26.93 21.20
C GLY A 336 -12.45 -26.35 20.38
N ASN A 337 -13.69 -26.49 20.82
CA ASN A 337 -14.88 -25.99 20.11
C ASN A 337 -14.94 -24.45 20.11
N LYS A 338 -14.51 -23.84 21.22
CA LYS A 338 -14.54 -22.37 21.39
C LYS A 338 -13.20 -21.71 21.12
N ARG A 339 -12.15 -22.48 20.82
CA ARG A 339 -10.77 -22.01 20.78
C ARG A 339 -10.42 -21.16 22.01
N SER A 340 -10.76 -21.66 23.20
CA SER A 340 -10.49 -21.02 24.47
C SER A 340 -9.72 -21.96 25.38
N ALA A 341 -8.80 -21.41 26.15
CA ALA A 341 -8.02 -22.10 27.14
C ALA A 341 -8.19 -21.44 28.51
N SER A 342 -8.41 -22.25 29.55
CA SER A 342 -8.41 -21.81 30.94
C SER A 342 -7.10 -22.25 31.55
N VAL A 343 -6.26 -21.27 31.91
CA VAL A 343 -4.92 -21.53 32.43
C VAL A 343 -4.89 -21.33 33.93
N ILE A 344 -4.39 -22.35 34.64
CA ILE A 344 -4.30 -22.38 36.09
C ILE A 344 -2.90 -21.99 36.49
N VAL A 345 -2.80 -20.93 37.29
CA VAL A 345 -1.52 -20.45 37.81
C VAL A 345 -1.53 -20.35 39.34
N PRO A 346 -0.35 -20.44 40.00
CA PRO A 346 -0.26 -20.13 41.43
C PRO A 346 -0.74 -18.69 41.70
N GLU A 347 -1.23 -18.43 42.90
CA GLU A 347 -1.77 -17.13 43.27
C GLU A 347 -0.75 -15.98 43.17
N ASP A 348 0.49 -16.24 43.54
CA ASP A 348 1.62 -15.32 43.41
C ASP A 348 1.99 -15.00 41.94
N GLN A 349 1.59 -15.85 40.98
CA GLN A 349 1.88 -15.70 39.55
C GLN A 349 0.79 -15.04 38.74
N ILE A 350 -0.41 -14.83 39.29
CA ILE A 350 -1.56 -14.26 38.56
C ILE A 350 -1.20 -12.91 37.95
N SER A 351 -0.64 -12.01 38.73
CA SER A 351 -0.27 -10.67 38.25
C SER A 351 0.77 -10.73 37.14
N LEU A 352 1.68 -11.71 37.20
CA LEU A 352 2.70 -11.91 36.17
C LEU A 352 2.12 -12.55 34.90
N ALA A 353 1.22 -13.52 35.05
CA ALA A 353 0.53 -14.18 33.93
C ALA A 353 -0.35 -13.19 33.16
N ILE A 354 -1.09 -12.35 33.86
CA ILE A 354 -1.90 -11.30 33.24
C ILE A 354 -1.00 -10.21 32.66
N GLY A 355 0.02 -9.80 33.40
CA GLY A 355 0.91 -8.72 33.07
C GLY A 355 0.28 -7.33 33.22
N GLN A 356 1.11 -6.30 33.06
CA GLN A 356 0.67 -4.91 33.17
C GLN A 356 -0.43 -4.62 32.14
N ARG A 357 -1.61 -4.17 32.58
CA ARG A 357 -2.78 -3.89 31.73
C ARG A 357 -3.21 -5.09 30.85
N GLY A 358 -2.98 -6.30 31.29
CA GLY A 358 -3.30 -7.51 30.53
C GLY A 358 -2.38 -7.77 29.32
N GLN A 359 -1.22 -7.16 29.27
CA GLN A 359 -0.31 -7.25 28.12
C GLN A 359 0.19 -8.67 27.86
N ASN A 360 0.60 -9.39 28.93
CA ASN A 360 1.17 -10.71 28.78
C ASN A 360 0.12 -11.71 28.23
N VAL A 361 -1.07 -11.77 28.83
CA VAL A 361 -2.15 -12.65 28.36
C VAL A 361 -2.62 -12.26 26.96
N ARG A 362 -2.70 -10.96 26.63
CA ARG A 362 -3.11 -10.50 25.30
C ARG A 362 -2.10 -10.87 24.22
N LEU A 363 -0.80 -10.73 24.50
CA LEU A 363 0.26 -11.17 23.58
C LEU A 363 0.27 -12.69 23.44
N ALA A 364 0.11 -13.45 24.51
CA ALA A 364 -0.01 -14.91 24.47
C ALA A 364 -1.21 -15.35 23.65
N ALA A 365 -2.37 -14.71 23.82
CA ALA A 365 -3.56 -15.00 23.03
C ALA A 365 -3.37 -14.70 21.53
N LYS A 366 -2.72 -13.58 21.18
CA LYS A 366 -2.38 -13.26 19.79
C LYS A 366 -1.35 -14.23 19.19
N LEU A 367 -0.37 -14.67 19.99
CA LEU A 367 0.68 -15.59 19.57
C LEU A 367 0.13 -16.97 19.23
N THR A 368 -0.74 -17.49 20.10
CA THR A 368 -1.33 -18.83 20.00
C THR A 368 -2.57 -18.91 19.13
N GLY A 369 -3.26 -17.76 18.96
CA GLY A 369 -4.56 -17.69 18.29
C GLY A 369 -5.73 -18.22 19.14
N TRP A 370 -5.53 -18.37 20.46
CA TRP A 370 -6.51 -18.86 21.42
C TRP A 370 -6.95 -17.76 22.38
N LYS A 371 -8.20 -17.80 22.82
CA LYS A 371 -8.64 -17.01 23.97
C LYS A 371 -8.09 -17.62 25.25
N ILE A 372 -7.34 -16.86 26.02
CA ILE A 372 -6.71 -17.33 27.25
C ILE A 372 -7.39 -16.65 28.46
N ASP A 373 -7.91 -17.48 29.37
CA ASP A 373 -8.49 -17.06 30.63
C ASP A 373 -7.59 -17.57 31.76
N VAL A 374 -7.09 -16.64 32.59
CA VAL A 374 -6.13 -16.98 33.68
C VAL A 374 -6.88 -17.05 35.00
N LYS A 375 -6.77 -18.19 35.69
CA LYS A 375 -7.42 -18.47 36.98
C LYS A 375 -6.39 -18.88 38.02
N SER A 376 -6.67 -18.53 39.29
CA SER A 376 -5.91 -19.09 40.41
C SER A 376 -6.46 -20.46 40.80
N GLU A 377 -5.58 -21.24 41.42
CA GLU A 377 -5.99 -22.52 42.01
C GLU A 377 -7.13 -22.37 43.04
N GLN A 378 -7.17 -21.25 43.80
CA GLN A 378 -8.19 -20.96 44.76
C GLN A 378 -9.56 -20.68 44.13
N MET A 379 -9.58 -19.88 43.03
CA MET A 379 -10.83 -19.60 42.28
C MET A 379 -11.47 -20.88 41.74
N ILE A 380 -10.71 -21.88 41.39
CA ILE A 380 -11.23 -23.16 40.95
C ILE A 380 -11.78 -24.00 42.10
N ARG A 381 -11.10 -23.96 43.27
CA ARG A 381 -11.57 -24.64 44.46
C ARG A 381 -12.89 -24.05 44.98
N GLU A 382 -13.05 -22.73 44.93
CA GLU A 382 -14.30 -22.03 45.31
C GLU A 382 -15.40 -22.24 44.28
N GLY A 383 -15.16 -22.16 43.01
CA GLY A 383 -16.15 -22.43 41.94
C GLY A 383 -16.60 -23.90 41.88
N LYS A 384 -15.78 -24.85 42.38
CA LYS A 384 -16.17 -26.25 42.56
C LYS A 384 -17.02 -26.45 43.82
N LYS A 385 -16.90 -25.62 44.86
CA LYS A 385 -17.74 -25.62 46.05
C LYS A 385 -19.15 -25.10 45.78
N GLU A 386 -19.32 -24.11 44.93
CA GLU A 386 -20.62 -23.56 44.55
C GLU A 386 -21.41 -24.45 43.58
N LYS A 387 -20.77 -25.43 42.92
CA LYS A 387 -21.43 -26.37 41.97
C LYS A 387 -21.80 -27.73 42.58
N LYS A 388 -21.62 -27.99 43.89
CA LYS A 388 -22.20 -29.17 44.50
C LYS A 388 -23.70 -28.91 44.80
N PRO A 389 -24.64 -29.66 44.18
CA PRO A 389 -26.04 -29.60 44.58
C PRO A 389 -26.15 -30.07 46.03
N ALA A 390 -26.89 -29.33 46.83
CA ALA A 390 -27.30 -29.79 48.17
C ALA A 390 -28.04 -31.13 47.99
N GLU A 391 -27.38 -32.22 48.37
CA GLU A 391 -28.05 -33.50 48.55
C GLU A 391 -29.10 -33.37 49.68
N SER A 392 -30.31 -33.64 49.29
CA SER A 392 -31.52 -33.71 50.06
C SER A 392 -31.34 -34.46 51.36
N GLU A 393 -31.46 -33.78 52.49
CA GLU A 393 -31.92 -34.42 53.71
C GLU A 393 -33.44 -34.61 53.64
N SER A 394 -33.84 -35.88 53.54
CA SER A 394 -35.20 -36.34 53.65
C SER A 394 -35.66 -36.24 55.12
N ILE A 395 -36.51 -35.32 55.41
CA ILE A 395 -37.30 -35.33 56.64
C ILE A 395 -38.73 -35.75 56.30
N GLN A 396 -39.12 -36.83 56.97
CA GLN A 396 -40.37 -37.54 56.85
C GLN A 396 -41.60 -36.68 57.25
N ALA A 397 -42.70 -37.02 56.64
CA ALA A 397 -43.98 -36.44 56.69
C ALA A 397 -44.70 -36.60 58.06
N GLY A 398 -45.49 -35.61 58.44
CA GLY A 398 -46.64 -35.74 59.31
C GLY A 398 -47.76 -34.85 58.78
N PRO A 399 -49.01 -35.29 58.75
CA PRO A 399 -50.13 -34.71 57.99
C PRO A 399 -50.99 -33.70 58.79
N PRO A 400 -52.11 -33.20 58.23
CA PRO A 400 -52.31 -31.78 57.95
C PRO A 400 -53.36 -31.14 58.92
N ASN A 401 -53.36 -29.83 58.92
CA ASN A 401 -54.64 -29.19 59.31
C ASN A 401 -54.94 -27.88 58.60
N SER A 402 -56.15 -27.80 58.17
CA SER A 402 -56.84 -26.83 57.37
C SER A 402 -57.00 -25.45 58.05
N LYS A 403 -57.02 -24.40 57.27
CA LYS A 403 -58.10 -23.39 57.11
C LYS A 403 -57.58 -22.11 56.45
N SER A 404 -58.06 -21.90 55.27
CA SER A 404 -58.85 -20.81 54.70
C SER A 404 -58.44 -19.36 54.95
N VAL A 405 -58.58 -18.69 53.82
CA VAL A 405 -59.04 -17.31 53.54
C VAL A 405 -57.95 -16.42 52.84
N GLY A 406 -58.06 -16.24 51.59
CA GLY A 406 -58.65 -15.13 50.85
C GLY A 406 -57.69 -13.94 50.59
N GLY A 407 -57.47 -13.64 49.36
CA GLY A 407 -56.89 -12.34 49.00
C GLY A 407 -56.23 -12.27 47.62
N GLU A 408 -57.04 -12.15 46.61
CA GLU A 408 -56.62 -11.75 45.25
C GLU A 408 -55.90 -10.42 45.26
N LYS A 409 -54.84 -10.31 44.46
CA LYS A 409 -54.52 -9.07 43.66
C LYS A 409 -53.62 -9.37 42.46
N LYS A 410 -54.12 -8.93 41.31
CA LYS A 410 -53.61 -9.07 39.98
C LYS A 410 -52.34 -8.23 39.69
N PRO A 411 -51.65 -8.53 38.62
CA PRO A 411 -50.31 -8.00 38.31
C PRO A 411 -50.34 -6.64 37.58
N LYS A 412 -49.37 -5.77 37.88
CA LYS A 412 -49.16 -4.51 37.15
C LYS A 412 -48.13 -4.68 36.03
N LYS A 413 -48.59 -4.34 34.81
CA LYS A 413 -47.81 -4.16 33.57
C LYS A 413 -46.80 -3.03 33.74
N ILE A 414 -45.56 -3.26 33.29
CA ILE A 414 -44.55 -2.23 33.10
C ILE A 414 -44.43 -1.93 31.61
N LYS A 415 -44.53 -0.62 31.32
CA LYS A 415 -44.57 0.00 29.99
C LYS A 415 -43.21 0.03 29.34
N LYS A 416 -43.18 -0.25 28.01
CA LYS A 416 -42.13 0.07 27.07
C LYS A 416 -41.94 1.59 26.95
N ALA A 417 -40.72 2.08 26.98
CA ALA A 417 -40.36 3.45 26.60
C ALA A 417 -39.67 3.46 25.24
N LYS A 418 -40.16 4.37 24.43
CA LYS A 418 -39.86 4.57 23.01
C LYS A 418 -38.53 5.28 22.80
N THR A 419 -37.83 4.86 21.76
CA THR A 419 -36.79 5.57 20.99
C THR A 419 -37.31 6.91 20.51
N LYS A 420 -36.49 7.97 20.64
CA LYS A 420 -36.62 9.23 19.91
C LYS A 420 -35.39 9.47 19.03
N LYS A 421 -35.64 9.44 17.72
CA LYS A 421 -34.81 10.08 16.68
C LYS A 421 -34.96 11.59 16.86
N LEU A 422 -33.88 12.32 16.69
CA LEU A 422 -33.95 13.72 16.27
C LEU A 422 -32.96 13.94 15.11
N SER A 423 -33.54 14.42 14.04
CA SER A 423 -32.92 14.89 12.79
C SER A 423 -32.85 16.41 12.80
N SER A 424 -31.94 16.92 11.97
CA SER A 424 -31.96 18.18 11.22
C SER A 424 -31.61 19.50 11.89
N ALA A 425 -30.53 20.08 11.40
CA ALA A 425 -30.44 21.26 10.57
C ALA A 425 -30.68 22.64 11.23
N LYS A 426 -29.70 23.52 11.14
CA LYS A 426 -29.82 24.74 10.34
C LYS A 426 -28.56 25.60 10.44
N ALA A 427 -28.19 26.11 9.28
CA ALA A 427 -27.24 27.17 9.03
C ALA A 427 -27.65 28.47 9.72
N MET A 428 -26.69 29.32 10.06
CA MET A 428 -26.86 30.76 10.00
C MET A 428 -25.52 31.46 9.75
N GLU A 429 -25.56 32.29 8.73
CA GLU A 429 -24.68 33.36 8.33
C GLU A 429 -24.53 34.47 9.39
N GLY A 430 -23.50 35.26 9.21
CA GLY A 430 -23.39 36.63 9.75
C GLY A 430 -21.93 36.91 10.04
N LYS A 431 -21.21 37.52 9.14
CA LYS A 431 -21.01 38.93 8.82
C LYS A 431 -20.13 39.68 9.82
N ASP A 432 -19.07 40.22 9.23
CA ASP A 432 -18.44 41.58 9.37
C ASP A 432 -17.79 41.85 10.76
N ASP A 433 -16.67 42.40 10.90
CA ASP A 433 -15.99 43.55 10.29
C ASP A 433 -14.66 43.82 11.03
N HIS A 434 -13.76 44.43 10.27
CA HIS A 434 -12.80 45.47 10.62
C HIS A 434 -11.59 45.22 11.56
N ASP A 435 -10.53 45.43 10.91
CA ASP A 435 -9.53 46.49 11.09
C ASP A 435 -8.28 46.23 11.97
N ASN A 436 -7.20 46.38 11.28
CA ASN A 436 -6.16 47.38 11.49
C ASN A 436 -4.83 47.00 12.17
N LYS A 437 -3.82 47.15 11.32
CA LYS A 437 -2.52 47.82 11.53
C LYS A 437 -1.41 47.18 12.38
N LYS A 438 -0.34 47.05 11.61
CA LYS A 438 1.06 47.47 11.92
C LYS A 438 1.80 46.70 13.04
N SER A 439 2.77 45.93 12.70
CA SER A 439 4.18 46.34 12.58
C SER A 439 4.94 45.22 11.85
#